data_7cc0f90c07ec5e06a164893b0d6cbd7b
#
_entry.id   7cc0f90c07ec5e06a164893b0d6cbd7b
#
_cell.length_a   1.000
_cell.length_b   1.000
_cell.length_c   1.000
_cell.angle_alpha   90.00
_cell.angle_beta   90.00
_cell.angle_gamma   90.00
#
_symmetry.space_group_name_H-M   'P 1'
#
loop_
_entity.id
_entity.type
_entity.pdbx_description
1 polymer ?
#
loop_
_entity_poly.entity_id
_entity_poly.type
_entity_poly.pdbx_seq_one_letter_code
_entity_poly.pdbx_strand_id
1 'polypeptide(L)'
;MMSDLAVDPARITLEITEQALLGDLDLAARSLGLLRDAGIRIALDDFGAGFCNFGYLKYLPLDIIKLDRIMLDGVAENARDRAVLRGVMAMARALDLEVLAEGVENERQRQIAAEEGCTAYQGFLRAKPLTQADFLALVGSQA
;
A
#
# COMPACT_ATOMS: atom_id res chain seq x y z
N MET A 1 24.93 7.31 4.02
CA MET A 1 24.51 6.72 2.73
C MET A 1 23.37 7.50 2.07
N MET A 2 22.23 7.80 2.73
CA MET A 2 21.17 8.64 2.13
C MET A 2 21.58 10.11 2.01
N SER A 3 22.31 10.65 2.98
CA SER A 3 22.87 12.01 2.93
C SER A 3 23.84 12.23 1.76
N ASP A 4 24.56 11.18 1.37
CA ASP A 4 25.56 11.26 0.30
C ASP A 4 24.93 11.29 -1.10
N LEU A 5 23.70 10.82 -1.21
CA LEU A 5 22.92 10.78 -2.46
C LEU A 5 21.93 11.94 -2.58
N ALA A 6 21.84 12.82 -1.59
CA ALA A 6 20.89 13.94 -1.50
C ALA A 6 19.41 13.49 -1.77
N VAL A 7 19.06 12.27 -1.35
CA VAL A 7 17.69 11.75 -1.48
C VAL A 7 16.88 12.21 -0.27
N ASP A 8 15.78 12.90 -0.55
CA ASP A 8 14.80 13.30 0.47
C ASP A 8 14.12 12.05 1.07
N PRO A 9 14.24 11.79 2.39
CA PRO A 9 13.59 10.66 3.05
C PRO A 9 12.08 10.59 2.81
N ALA A 10 11.41 11.74 2.68
CA ALA A 10 9.96 11.81 2.43
C ALA A 10 9.54 11.22 1.06
N ARG A 11 10.51 10.98 0.17
CA ARG A 11 10.29 10.32 -1.13
C ARG A 11 10.54 8.82 -1.09
N ILE A 12 10.84 8.28 0.10
CA ILE A 12 11.10 6.85 0.29
C ILE A 12 9.92 6.26 1.05
N THR A 13 9.41 5.14 0.55
CA THR A 13 8.46 4.28 1.26
C THR A 13 9.14 2.96 1.53
N LEU A 14 9.16 2.54 2.80
CA LEU A 14 9.57 1.21 3.21
C LEU A 14 8.36 0.31 3.28
N GLU A 15 8.36 -0.76 2.51
CA GLU A 15 7.31 -1.77 2.52
C GLU A 15 7.71 -2.92 3.45
N ILE A 16 6.80 -3.33 4.33
CA ILE A 16 6.96 -4.44 5.26
C ILE A 16 5.80 -5.42 5.08
N THR A 17 6.10 -6.70 4.98
CA THR A 17 5.06 -7.75 4.94
C THR A 17 4.68 -8.18 6.35
N GLU A 18 3.46 -8.73 6.53
CA GLU A 18 3.05 -9.31 7.81
C GLU A 18 4.02 -10.40 8.30
N GLN A 19 4.63 -11.16 7.39
CA GLN A 19 5.59 -12.20 7.73
C GLN A 19 6.87 -11.65 8.38
N ALA A 20 7.32 -10.46 7.96
CA ALA A 20 8.48 -9.81 8.56
C ALA A 20 8.23 -9.39 10.01
N LEU A 21 6.97 -9.33 10.45
CA LEU A 21 6.52 -8.93 11.78
C LEU A 21 6.32 -10.11 12.75
N LEU A 22 6.55 -11.35 12.32
CA LEU A 22 6.34 -12.57 13.13
C LEU A 22 7.35 -12.74 14.28
N GLY A 23 8.04 -11.71 14.69
CA GLY A 23 9.00 -11.71 15.79
C GLY A 23 8.55 -10.83 16.95
N ASP A 24 9.47 -9.95 17.37
CA ASP A 24 9.23 -8.97 18.43
C ASP A 24 8.54 -7.72 17.86
N LEU A 25 7.22 -7.61 18.06
CA LEU A 25 6.40 -6.51 17.57
C LEU A 25 6.80 -5.16 18.20
N ASP A 26 7.25 -5.17 19.46
CA ASP A 26 7.71 -3.96 20.14
C ASP A 26 9.02 -3.45 19.55
N LEU A 27 9.94 -4.35 19.21
CA LEU A 27 11.18 -4.00 18.52
C LEU A 27 10.89 -3.46 17.13
N ALA A 28 9.99 -4.11 16.38
CA ALA A 28 9.55 -3.66 15.07
C ALA A 28 8.94 -2.25 15.14
N ALA A 29 8.00 -2.01 16.06
CA ALA A 29 7.36 -0.71 16.23
C ALA A 29 8.38 0.40 16.55
N ARG A 30 9.37 0.16 17.44
CA ARG A 30 10.42 1.12 17.74
C ARG A 30 11.32 1.41 16.54
N SER A 31 11.73 0.36 15.80
CA SER A 31 12.60 0.51 14.63
C SER A 31 11.92 1.29 13.51
N LEU A 32 10.65 0.95 13.23
CA LEU A 32 9.84 1.65 12.24
C LEU A 32 9.56 3.11 12.66
N GLY A 33 9.34 3.35 13.96
CA GLY A 33 9.20 4.70 14.50
C GLY A 33 10.41 5.59 14.22
N LEU A 34 11.63 5.08 14.43
CA LEU A 34 12.86 5.81 14.11
C LEU A 34 12.98 6.15 12.62
N LEU A 35 12.56 5.26 11.74
CA LEU A 35 12.57 5.50 10.29
C LEU A 35 11.53 6.55 9.90
N ARG A 36 10.35 6.49 10.50
CA ARG A 36 9.28 7.47 10.28
C ARG A 36 9.69 8.87 10.80
N ASP A 37 10.34 8.95 11.96
CA ASP A 37 10.89 10.20 12.51
C ASP A 37 11.96 10.80 11.59
N ALA A 38 12.70 9.96 10.85
CA ALA A 38 13.62 10.38 9.80
C ALA A 38 12.94 10.81 8.50
N GLY A 39 11.61 10.75 8.41
CA GLY A 39 10.81 11.17 7.27
C GLY A 39 10.45 10.05 6.27
N ILE A 40 10.87 8.80 6.51
CA ILE A 40 10.54 7.66 5.64
C ILE A 40 9.08 7.24 5.90
N ARG A 41 8.31 7.00 4.84
CA ARG A 41 6.95 6.48 4.95
C ARG A 41 6.98 4.96 5.12
N ILE A 42 6.07 4.43 5.93
CA ILE A 42 5.97 3.00 6.21
C ILE A 42 4.69 2.43 5.60
N ALA A 43 4.82 1.43 4.75
CA ALA A 43 3.70 0.73 4.12
C ALA A 43 3.63 -0.72 4.60
N LEU A 44 2.43 -1.17 4.97
CA LEU A 44 2.14 -2.59 5.20
C LEU A 44 1.73 -3.21 3.88
N ASP A 45 2.51 -4.20 3.44
CA ASP A 45 2.35 -4.89 2.16
C ASP A 45 1.52 -6.17 2.29
N ASP A 46 0.95 -6.64 1.17
CA ASP A 46 0.16 -7.87 1.04
C ASP A 46 -1.06 -7.93 1.98
N PHE A 47 -1.66 -6.78 2.33
CA PHE A 47 -2.79 -6.74 3.24
C PHE A 47 -4.02 -7.44 2.64
N GLY A 48 -4.47 -8.50 3.31
CA GLY A 48 -5.61 -9.31 2.88
C GLY A 48 -5.24 -10.62 2.18
N ALA A 49 -3.96 -10.86 1.85
CA ALA A 49 -3.50 -12.10 1.19
C ALA A 49 -3.47 -13.32 2.13
N GLY A 50 -3.52 -13.11 3.45
CA GLY A 50 -3.34 -14.17 4.43
C GLY A 50 -4.11 -13.97 5.74
N PHE A 51 -3.48 -14.34 6.84
CA PHE A 51 -4.00 -14.09 8.18
C PHE A 51 -3.81 -12.62 8.56
N CYS A 52 -4.75 -11.80 8.14
CA CYS A 52 -4.73 -10.37 8.45
C CYS A 52 -4.85 -10.15 9.96
N ASN A 53 -3.76 -9.71 10.60
CA ASN A 53 -3.78 -9.34 12.01
C ASN A 53 -4.00 -7.83 12.15
N PHE A 54 -5.23 -7.43 12.39
CA PHE A 54 -5.59 -6.03 12.66
C PHE A 54 -4.81 -5.39 13.83
N GLY A 55 -4.18 -6.21 14.68
CA GLY A 55 -3.30 -5.73 15.74
C GLY A 55 -2.13 -4.91 15.21
N TYR A 56 -1.59 -5.27 14.04
CA TYR A 56 -0.49 -4.50 13.44
C TYR A 56 -0.89 -3.05 13.14
N LEU A 57 -2.10 -2.84 12.63
CA LEU A 57 -2.61 -1.50 12.32
C LEU A 57 -2.74 -0.62 13.57
N LYS A 58 -2.91 -1.22 14.74
CA LYS A 58 -3.03 -0.50 16.01
C LYS A 58 -1.68 -0.13 16.62
N TYR A 59 -0.65 -0.98 16.44
CA TYR A 59 0.61 -0.87 17.16
C TYR A 59 1.76 -0.31 16.32
N LEU A 60 1.70 -0.50 15.00
CA LEU A 60 2.77 -0.06 14.12
C LEU A 60 2.55 1.37 13.62
N PRO A 61 3.62 2.16 13.48
CA PRO A 61 3.56 3.51 12.95
C PRO A 61 3.47 3.50 11.42
N LEU A 62 2.33 3.03 10.90
CA LEU A 62 2.07 2.90 9.46
C LEU A 62 1.57 4.22 8.88
N ASP A 63 1.85 4.44 7.60
CA ASP A 63 1.32 5.54 6.79
C ASP A 63 0.45 5.03 5.64
N ILE A 64 0.73 3.81 5.16
CA ILE A 64 0.09 3.23 3.97
C ILE A 64 -0.30 1.76 4.24
N ILE A 65 -1.45 1.35 3.71
CA ILE A 65 -1.81 -0.06 3.52
C ILE A 65 -1.84 -0.34 2.02
N LYS A 66 -1.14 -1.40 1.60
CA LYS A 66 -1.18 -1.93 0.23
C LYS A 66 -2.12 -3.13 0.22
N LEU A 67 -3.28 -2.96 -0.41
CA LEU A 67 -4.27 -4.04 -0.55
C LEU A 67 -3.79 -5.03 -1.59
N ASP A 68 -3.63 -6.28 -1.17
CA ASP A 68 -3.35 -7.37 -2.11
C ASP A 68 -4.46 -7.51 -3.15
N ARG A 69 -4.10 -7.98 -4.34
CA ARG A 69 -5.00 -8.22 -5.47
C ARG A 69 -6.26 -9.01 -5.08
N ILE A 70 -6.14 -9.97 -4.15
CA ILE A 70 -7.28 -10.80 -3.70
C ILE A 70 -8.42 -9.95 -3.13
N MET A 71 -8.12 -8.78 -2.59
CA MET A 71 -9.09 -7.83 -2.07
C MET A 71 -9.89 -7.13 -3.16
N LEU A 72 -9.41 -7.17 -4.41
CA LEU A 72 -10.08 -6.61 -5.58
C LEU A 72 -10.77 -7.69 -6.42
N ASP A 73 -10.48 -8.97 -6.15
CA ASP A 73 -11.12 -10.07 -6.86
C ASP A 73 -12.61 -10.12 -6.50
N GLY A 74 -13.46 -10.22 -7.50
CA GLY A 74 -14.91 -10.30 -7.33
C GLY A 74 -15.63 -9.02 -6.94
N VAL A 75 -14.94 -7.91 -6.64
CA VAL A 75 -15.60 -6.65 -6.17
C VAL A 75 -16.58 -6.06 -7.17
N ALA A 76 -16.44 -6.37 -8.45
CA ALA A 76 -17.32 -5.88 -9.50
C ALA A 76 -18.64 -6.68 -9.60
N GLU A 77 -18.60 -7.96 -9.25
CA GLU A 77 -19.69 -8.92 -9.43
C GLU A 77 -20.37 -9.31 -8.12
N ASN A 78 -19.65 -9.22 -7.00
CA ASN A 78 -20.09 -9.73 -5.70
C ASN A 78 -20.24 -8.61 -4.69
N ALA A 79 -21.47 -8.35 -4.24
CA ALA A 79 -21.76 -7.34 -3.23
C ALA A 79 -21.08 -7.60 -1.87
N ARG A 80 -20.80 -8.88 -1.53
CA ARG A 80 -20.14 -9.25 -0.28
C ARG A 80 -18.65 -8.90 -0.32
N ASP A 81 -17.97 -9.15 -1.44
CA ASP A 81 -16.55 -8.79 -1.61
C ASP A 81 -16.40 -7.26 -1.58
N ARG A 82 -17.30 -6.55 -2.24
CA ARG A 82 -17.35 -5.09 -2.17
C ARG A 82 -17.63 -4.57 -0.76
N ALA A 83 -18.47 -5.24 0.02
CA ALA A 83 -18.74 -4.87 1.42
C ALA A 83 -17.51 -5.06 2.32
N VAL A 84 -16.72 -6.13 2.08
CA VAL A 84 -15.44 -6.36 2.79
C VAL A 84 -14.46 -5.25 2.47
N LEU A 85 -14.24 -4.93 1.19
CA LEU A 85 -13.38 -3.82 0.77
C LEU A 85 -13.80 -2.52 1.45
N ARG A 86 -15.09 -2.19 1.42
CA ARG A 86 -15.64 -0.99 2.08
C ARG A 86 -15.34 -0.95 3.58
N GLY A 87 -15.44 -2.10 4.27
CA GLY A 87 -15.09 -2.21 5.69
C GLY A 87 -13.63 -1.90 5.96
N VAL A 88 -12.72 -2.43 5.14
CA VAL A 88 -11.27 -2.15 5.23
C VAL A 88 -11.00 -0.67 4.97
N MET A 89 -11.63 -0.07 3.95
CA MET A 89 -11.48 1.35 3.64
C MET A 89 -11.98 2.26 4.76
N ALA A 90 -13.09 1.89 5.42
CA ALA A 90 -13.60 2.65 6.57
C ALA A 90 -12.61 2.60 7.75
N MET A 91 -12.01 1.44 8.01
CA MET A 91 -10.99 1.26 9.05
C MET A 91 -9.73 2.07 8.73
N ALA A 92 -9.20 1.99 7.51
CA ALA A 92 -8.01 2.71 7.10
C ALA A 92 -8.21 4.24 7.27
N ARG A 93 -9.35 4.75 6.85
CA ARG A 93 -9.71 6.18 7.06
C ARG A 93 -9.77 6.57 8.54
N ALA A 94 -10.32 5.70 9.39
CA ALA A 94 -10.42 5.98 10.83
C ALA A 94 -9.04 6.01 11.52
N LEU A 95 -8.02 5.41 10.89
CA LEU A 95 -6.64 5.36 11.34
C LEU A 95 -5.70 6.33 10.59
N ASP A 96 -6.25 7.20 9.75
CA ASP A 96 -5.50 8.14 8.89
C ASP A 96 -4.46 7.44 7.98
N LEU A 97 -4.77 6.23 7.50
CA LEU A 97 -3.91 5.48 6.61
C LEU A 97 -4.31 5.71 5.15
N GLU A 98 -3.33 5.93 4.30
CA GLU A 98 -3.51 5.88 2.86
C GLU A 98 -3.68 4.42 2.40
N VAL A 99 -4.45 4.22 1.34
CA VAL A 99 -4.67 2.88 0.79
C VAL A 99 -4.26 2.85 -0.67
N LEU A 100 -3.34 1.94 -0.99
CA LEU A 100 -2.90 1.63 -2.34
C LEU A 100 -3.47 0.28 -2.76
N ALA A 101 -4.18 0.24 -3.87
CA ALA A 101 -4.72 -1.00 -4.44
C ALA A 101 -3.70 -1.64 -5.38
N GLU A 102 -3.34 -2.91 -5.13
CA GLU A 102 -2.40 -3.65 -5.96
C GLU A 102 -3.09 -4.59 -6.93
N GLY A 103 -2.38 -4.97 -7.99
CA GLY A 103 -2.87 -5.92 -8.97
C GLY A 103 -4.11 -5.46 -9.73
N VAL A 104 -4.31 -4.16 -9.91
CA VAL A 104 -5.40 -3.63 -10.72
C VAL A 104 -5.17 -3.97 -12.19
N GLU A 105 -6.03 -4.81 -12.76
CA GLU A 105 -5.88 -5.35 -14.11
C GLU A 105 -6.85 -4.74 -15.12
N ASN A 106 -7.95 -4.15 -14.66
CA ASN A 106 -8.98 -3.59 -15.54
C ASN A 106 -9.58 -2.30 -14.98
N GLU A 107 -10.20 -1.54 -15.88
CA GLU A 107 -10.77 -0.23 -15.56
C GLU A 107 -11.91 -0.32 -14.54
N ARG A 108 -12.65 -1.43 -14.51
CA ARG A 108 -13.74 -1.62 -13.55
C ARG A 108 -13.22 -1.75 -12.12
N GLN A 109 -12.14 -2.53 -11.91
CA GLN A 109 -11.46 -2.62 -10.60
C GLN A 109 -10.92 -1.26 -10.17
N ARG A 110 -10.26 -0.54 -11.08
CA ARG A 110 -9.74 0.81 -10.81
C ARG A 110 -10.84 1.77 -10.35
N GLN A 111 -11.96 1.76 -11.07
CA GLN A 111 -13.10 2.62 -10.74
C GLN A 111 -13.66 2.30 -9.36
N ILE A 112 -13.87 1.02 -9.04
CA ILE A 112 -14.40 0.60 -7.73
C ILE A 112 -13.40 0.94 -6.62
N ALA A 113 -12.11 0.69 -6.81
CA ALA A 113 -11.08 1.06 -5.84
C ALA A 113 -11.13 2.58 -5.54
N ALA A 114 -11.24 3.41 -6.57
CA ALA A 114 -11.35 4.86 -6.42
C ALA A 114 -12.67 5.27 -5.74
N GLU A 115 -13.81 4.66 -6.10
CA GLU A 115 -15.12 4.92 -5.48
C GLU A 115 -15.13 4.57 -3.98
N GLU A 116 -14.44 3.51 -3.58
CA GLU A 116 -14.33 3.11 -2.17
C GLU A 116 -13.26 3.92 -1.43
N GLY A 117 -12.41 4.69 -2.13
CA GLY A 117 -11.51 5.69 -1.57
C GLY A 117 -10.03 5.30 -1.53
N CYS A 118 -9.58 4.33 -2.33
CA CYS A 118 -8.15 4.10 -2.53
C CYS A 118 -7.49 5.37 -3.09
N THR A 119 -6.36 5.75 -2.53
CA THR A 119 -5.63 6.97 -2.90
C THR A 119 -4.71 6.77 -4.10
N ALA A 120 -4.29 5.53 -4.32
CA ALA A 120 -3.43 5.15 -5.43
C ALA A 120 -3.73 3.71 -5.86
N TYR A 121 -3.24 3.35 -7.04
CA TYR A 121 -3.26 1.96 -7.50
C TYR A 121 -2.01 1.62 -8.30
N GLN A 122 -1.64 0.34 -8.29
CA GLN A 122 -0.67 -0.24 -9.20
C GLN A 122 -1.20 -1.53 -9.80
N GLY A 123 -0.74 -1.87 -11.00
CA GLY A 123 -1.14 -3.09 -11.67
C GLY A 123 -0.99 -3.03 -13.18
N PHE A 124 -1.30 -4.13 -13.84
CA PHE A 124 -1.11 -4.29 -15.28
C PHE A 124 -2.02 -3.41 -16.12
N LEU A 125 -3.10 -2.88 -15.53
CA LEU A 125 -3.90 -1.84 -16.18
C LEU A 125 -3.05 -0.62 -16.53
N ARG A 126 -2.13 -0.20 -15.65
CA ARG A 126 -1.28 0.98 -15.88
C ARG A 126 -0.05 0.65 -16.70
N ALA A 127 0.71 -0.35 -16.25
CA ALA A 127 1.89 -0.85 -16.95
C ALA A 127 2.31 -2.19 -16.33
N LYS A 128 2.90 -3.06 -17.14
CA LYS A 128 3.69 -4.20 -16.66
C LYS A 128 5.04 -3.67 -16.15
N PRO A 129 5.84 -4.50 -15.44
CA PRO A 129 7.19 -4.11 -15.06
C PRO A 129 7.98 -3.56 -16.25
N LEU A 130 8.56 -2.37 -16.07
CA LEU A 130 9.22 -1.61 -17.14
C LEU A 130 10.73 -1.61 -16.92
N THR A 131 11.49 -1.48 -18.01
CA THR A 131 12.89 -1.10 -17.91
C THR A 131 13.01 0.37 -17.43
N GLN A 132 14.17 0.77 -16.94
CA GLN A 132 14.41 2.17 -16.55
C GLN A 132 14.10 3.15 -17.69
N ALA A 133 14.49 2.83 -18.92
CA ALA A 133 14.26 3.69 -20.07
C ALA A 133 12.76 3.86 -20.37
N ASP A 134 12.01 2.76 -20.36
CA ASP A 134 10.56 2.78 -20.60
C ASP A 134 9.81 3.50 -19.47
N PHE A 135 10.25 3.33 -18.21
CA PHE A 135 9.69 4.05 -17.08
C PHE A 135 9.88 5.56 -17.22
N LEU A 136 11.10 6.01 -17.56
CA LEU A 136 11.39 7.44 -17.77
C LEU A 136 10.58 8.02 -18.93
N ALA A 137 10.39 7.27 -20.01
CA ALA A 137 9.53 7.69 -21.11
C ALA A 137 8.06 7.82 -20.69
N LEU A 138 7.55 6.86 -19.89
CA LEU A 138 6.18 6.90 -19.39
C LEU A 138 5.93 8.10 -18.47
N VAL A 139 6.85 8.40 -17.55
CA VAL A 139 6.71 9.53 -16.62
C VAL A 139 6.90 10.86 -17.33
N GLY A 140 7.88 10.97 -18.25
CA GLY A 140 8.13 12.17 -19.02
C GLY A 140 7.00 12.57 -19.98
N SER A 141 6.16 11.63 -20.41
CA SER A 141 4.99 11.91 -21.24
C SER A 141 3.79 12.49 -20.48
N GLN A 142 3.87 12.59 -19.15
CA GLN A 142 2.81 13.09 -18.27
C GLN A 142 3.12 14.47 -17.66
N ALA A 143 4.30 15.00 -17.93
CA ALA A 143 4.72 16.35 -17.58
C ALA A 143 4.45 17.32 -18.71
#